data_8f01f6d3f443926c02e633d2413eec09
#
_entry.id   8f01f6d3f443926c02e633d2413eec09
#
_cell.length_a   1.000
_cell.length_b   1.000
_cell.length_c   1.000
_cell.angle_alpha   90.00
_cell.angle_beta   90.00
_cell.angle_gamma   90.00
#
_symmetry.space_group_name_H-M   'P 1'
#
loop_
_entity.id
_entity.type
_entity.pdbx_description
1 polymer ?
#
loop_
_entity_poly.entity_id
_entity_poly.type
_entity_poly.pdbx_seq_one_letter_code
_entity_poly.pdbx_strand_id
1 'polypeptide(L)'
;MTNPRPLPVDPLAEAKRQWLAHGWTDAADGMAVVTSVMRAQQLLLARVDATLKPFALSFARYEVLRLLAFSRAGRLPLSSVVARLQVHATTVTSTADRLIRDGLIVREPHPHDGRAAMLALTDAGRELVDRATTALNAEVFTDPGISRTDAAELVAIVARMRKAAGDFADPRPQPEPL
;
A
#
# COMPACT_ATOMS: atom_id res chain seq x y z
N MET A 1 1.93 -19.87 -12.87
CA MET A 1 0.55 -19.41 -13.13
C MET A 1 0.48 -19.01 -14.60
N THR A 2 -0.35 -19.67 -15.40
CA THR A 2 -0.55 -19.34 -16.82
C THR A 2 -1.13 -17.93 -16.90
N ASN A 3 -0.40 -17.03 -17.54
CA ASN A 3 -0.89 -15.68 -17.82
C ASN A 3 -2.20 -15.82 -18.63
N PRO A 4 -3.35 -15.32 -18.15
CA PRO A 4 -4.59 -15.44 -18.91
C PRO A 4 -4.38 -14.80 -20.27
N ARG A 5 -4.89 -15.45 -21.33
CA ARG A 5 -4.84 -14.88 -22.68
C ARG A 5 -5.37 -13.44 -22.63
N PRO A 6 -4.68 -12.47 -23.26
CA PRO A 6 -5.22 -11.12 -23.37
C PRO A 6 -6.63 -11.16 -23.99
N LEU A 7 -7.52 -10.36 -23.43
CA LEU A 7 -8.86 -10.22 -24.00
C LEU A 7 -8.77 -9.53 -25.36
N PRO A 8 -9.59 -9.90 -26.34
CA PRO A 8 -9.56 -9.31 -27.68
C PRO A 8 -9.97 -7.84 -27.71
N VAL A 9 -10.66 -7.38 -26.69
CA VAL A 9 -11.13 -6.00 -26.51
C VAL A 9 -10.81 -5.55 -25.09
N ASP A 10 -10.43 -4.28 -24.91
CA ASP A 10 -10.30 -3.68 -23.60
C ASP A 10 -11.69 -3.50 -22.96
N PRO A 11 -12.03 -4.20 -21.87
CA PRO A 11 -13.35 -4.13 -21.25
C PRO A 11 -13.69 -2.72 -20.71
N LEU A 12 -12.66 -1.94 -20.32
CA LEU A 12 -12.86 -0.58 -19.78
C LEU A 12 -13.19 0.40 -20.89
N ALA A 13 -12.52 0.30 -22.03
CA ALA A 13 -12.86 1.07 -23.22
C ALA A 13 -14.26 0.73 -23.74
N GLU A 14 -14.61 -0.56 -23.74
CA GLU A 14 -15.95 -1.00 -24.14
C GLU A 14 -17.02 -0.49 -23.15
N ALA A 15 -16.77 -0.54 -21.85
CA ALA A 15 -17.68 0.02 -20.87
C ALA A 15 -17.92 1.53 -21.11
N LYS A 16 -16.87 2.32 -21.38
CA LYS A 16 -17.01 3.73 -21.71
C LYS A 16 -17.87 3.93 -22.95
N ARG A 17 -17.66 3.13 -24.00
CA ARG A 17 -18.47 3.18 -25.22
C ARG A 17 -19.96 2.92 -24.92
N GLN A 18 -20.27 1.94 -24.04
CA GLN A 18 -21.65 1.65 -23.64
C GLN A 18 -22.28 2.83 -22.86
N TRP A 19 -21.53 3.49 -21.96
CA TRP A 19 -22.01 4.68 -21.26
C TRP A 19 -22.41 5.79 -22.23
N LEU A 20 -21.56 6.05 -23.24
CA LEU A 20 -21.86 7.05 -24.28
C LEU A 20 -23.09 6.65 -25.11
N ALA A 21 -23.21 5.37 -25.49
CA ALA A 21 -24.35 4.86 -26.26
C ALA A 21 -25.70 4.96 -25.52
N HIS A 22 -25.66 4.93 -24.16
CA HIS A 22 -26.85 5.08 -23.31
C HIS A 22 -27.14 6.55 -22.96
N GLY A 23 -26.40 7.51 -23.50
CA GLY A 23 -26.60 8.94 -23.26
C GLY A 23 -26.02 9.44 -21.94
N TRP A 24 -25.22 8.65 -21.21
CA TRP A 24 -24.57 9.06 -19.94
C TRP A 24 -23.22 9.74 -20.18
N THR A 25 -23.22 10.70 -21.08
CA THR A 25 -22.01 11.35 -21.60
C THR A 25 -21.19 12.01 -20.49
N ASP A 26 -21.85 12.75 -19.58
CA ASP A 26 -21.18 13.47 -18.50
C ASP A 26 -20.51 12.57 -17.47
N ALA A 27 -20.97 11.31 -17.35
CA ALA A 27 -20.44 10.34 -16.42
C ALA A 27 -19.39 9.38 -17.03
N ALA A 28 -19.30 9.32 -18.36
CA ALA A 28 -18.49 8.31 -19.05
C ALA A 28 -17.00 8.39 -18.72
N ASP A 29 -16.42 9.59 -18.64
CA ASP A 29 -15.02 9.80 -18.30
C ASP A 29 -14.75 9.48 -16.81
N GLY A 30 -15.63 9.91 -15.92
CA GLY A 30 -15.53 9.59 -14.49
C GLY A 30 -15.60 8.09 -14.22
N MET A 31 -16.53 7.40 -14.87
CA MET A 31 -16.64 5.94 -14.78
C MET A 31 -15.36 5.26 -15.27
N ALA A 32 -14.82 5.67 -16.41
CA ALA A 32 -13.59 5.11 -16.97
C ALA A 32 -12.38 5.32 -16.02
N VAL A 33 -12.25 6.51 -15.41
CA VAL A 33 -11.21 6.79 -14.42
C VAL A 33 -11.34 5.87 -13.21
N VAL A 34 -12.51 5.80 -12.60
CA VAL A 34 -12.74 4.99 -11.40
C VAL A 34 -12.43 3.52 -11.66
N THR A 35 -12.99 2.96 -12.72
CA THR A 35 -12.79 1.54 -13.06
C THR A 35 -11.36 1.23 -13.45
N SER A 36 -10.65 2.13 -14.14
CA SER A 36 -9.24 1.98 -14.48
C SER A 36 -8.35 1.97 -13.25
N VAL A 37 -8.56 2.88 -12.30
CA VAL A 37 -7.81 2.93 -11.05
C VAL A 37 -8.03 1.66 -10.22
N MET A 38 -9.29 1.21 -10.10
CA MET A 38 -9.62 -0.03 -9.39
C MET A 38 -8.96 -1.25 -10.06
N ARG A 39 -8.95 -1.30 -11.39
CA ARG A 39 -8.28 -2.38 -12.12
C ARG A 39 -6.76 -2.34 -11.96
N ALA A 40 -6.15 -1.17 -12.05
CA ALA A 40 -4.72 -0.97 -11.83
C ALA A 40 -4.31 -1.42 -10.42
N GLN A 41 -5.08 -1.05 -9.39
CA GLN A 41 -4.86 -1.51 -8.02
C GLN A 41 -4.85 -3.05 -7.92
N GLN A 42 -5.83 -3.73 -8.52
CA GLN A 42 -5.89 -5.20 -8.50
C GLN A 42 -4.65 -5.83 -9.14
N LEU A 43 -4.19 -5.30 -10.27
CA LEU A 43 -3.02 -5.82 -10.98
C LEU A 43 -1.74 -5.62 -10.18
N LEU A 44 -1.55 -4.42 -9.60
CA LEU A 44 -0.39 -4.11 -8.78
C LEU A 44 -0.39 -4.95 -7.50
N LEU A 45 -1.53 -5.06 -6.81
CA LEU A 45 -1.65 -5.86 -5.60
C LEU A 45 -1.38 -7.35 -5.88
N ALA A 46 -1.85 -7.89 -6.98
CA ALA A 46 -1.58 -9.28 -7.37
C ALA A 46 -0.07 -9.53 -7.59
N ARG A 47 0.67 -8.57 -8.16
CA ARG A 47 2.14 -8.66 -8.31
C ARG A 47 2.83 -8.61 -6.94
N VAL A 48 2.45 -7.65 -6.10
CA VAL A 48 2.98 -7.52 -4.74
C VAL A 48 2.74 -8.79 -3.92
N ASP A 49 1.52 -9.32 -3.93
CA ASP A 49 1.16 -10.53 -3.18
C ASP A 49 1.92 -11.77 -3.71
N ALA A 50 2.10 -11.88 -5.03
CA ALA A 50 2.90 -12.96 -5.62
C ALA A 50 4.35 -12.92 -5.14
N THR A 51 4.97 -11.73 -5.12
CA THR A 51 6.34 -11.52 -4.64
C THR A 51 6.47 -11.76 -3.13
N LEU A 52 5.46 -11.38 -2.33
CA LEU A 52 5.46 -11.56 -0.88
C LEU A 52 5.10 -12.98 -0.42
N LYS A 53 4.47 -13.78 -1.26
CA LYS A 53 4.02 -15.14 -0.94
C LYS A 53 5.12 -16.06 -0.38
N PRO A 54 6.36 -16.10 -0.94
CA PRO A 54 7.46 -16.92 -0.39
C PRO A 54 7.87 -16.53 1.04
N PHE A 55 7.58 -15.30 1.45
CA PHE A 55 7.87 -14.76 2.79
C PHE A 55 6.70 -14.94 3.77
N ALA A 56 5.59 -15.57 3.35
CA ALA A 56 4.34 -15.67 4.11
C ALA A 56 3.80 -14.31 4.60
N LEU A 57 4.04 -13.24 3.85
CA LEU A 57 3.58 -11.89 4.14
C LEU A 57 2.45 -11.48 3.21
N SER A 58 1.44 -10.78 3.75
CA SER A 58 0.58 -9.90 2.97
C SER A 58 1.20 -8.51 2.86
N PHE A 59 0.73 -7.70 1.92
CA PHE A 59 1.25 -6.33 1.78
C PHE A 59 1.07 -5.51 3.07
N ALA A 60 -0.09 -5.58 3.74
CA ALA A 60 -0.32 -4.90 5.01
C ALA A 60 0.66 -5.33 6.11
N ARG A 61 1.02 -6.62 6.19
CA ARG A 61 2.04 -7.11 7.14
C ARG A 61 3.43 -6.59 6.81
N TYR A 62 3.77 -6.57 5.53
CA TYR A 62 5.02 -6.01 5.04
C TYR A 62 5.13 -4.52 5.38
N GLU A 63 4.08 -3.72 5.16
CA GLU A 63 4.08 -2.28 5.44
C GLU A 63 4.33 -1.99 6.92
N VAL A 64 3.67 -2.73 7.83
CA VAL A 64 3.92 -2.59 9.28
C VAL A 64 5.38 -2.89 9.62
N LEU A 65 5.93 -4.01 9.14
CA LEU A 65 7.32 -4.38 9.41
C LEU A 65 8.30 -3.35 8.83
N ARG A 66 8.08 -2.89 7.58
CA ARG A 66 8.96 -1.92 6.92
C ARG A 66 8.90 -0.56 7.60
N LEU A 67 7.72 -0.12 8.04
CA LEU A 67 7.57 1.12 8.80
C LEU A 67 8.34 1.07 10.11
N LEU A 68 8.26 -0.04 10.86
CA LEU A 68 9.05 -0.24 12.06
C LEU A 68 10.56 -0.27 11.76
N ALA A 69 10.96 -0.93 10.68
CA ALA A 69 12.37 -1.01 10.28
C ALA A 69 12.97 0.36 9.88
N PHE A 70 12.15 1.27 9.35
CA PHE A 70 12.58 2.64 9.06
C PHE A 70 12.72 3.51 10.31
N SER A 71 12.06 3.17 11.41
CA SER A 71 12.18 3.94 12.64
C SER A 71 13.57 3.77 13.26
N ARG A 72 14.11 4.88 13.82
CA ARG A 72 15.47 4.92 14.40
C ARG A 72 15.72 3.82 15.43
N ALA A 73 14.71 3.49 16.25
CA ALA A 73 14.82 2.49 17.30
C ALA A 73 14.17 1.14 16.94
N GLY A 74 13.70 0.95 15.70
CA GLY A 74 12.95 -0.24 15.30
C GLY A 74 11.60 -0.38 15.98
N ARG A 75 11.06 0.69 16.56
CA ARG A 75 9.81 0.67 17.34
C ARG A 75 9.02 1.97 17.20
N LEU A 76 7.69 1.86 17.21
CA LEU A 76 6.77 2.99 17.12
C LEU A 76 5.54 2.74 18.00
N PRO A 77 4.89 3.81 18.52
CA PRO A 77 3.56 3.71 19.10
C PRO A 77 2.56 3.14 18.08
N LEU A 78 1.64 2.30 18.53
CA LEU A 78 0.59 1.74 17.68
C LEU A 78 -0.21 2.85 16.98
N SER A 79 -0.50 3.96 17.66
CA SER A 79 -1.18 5.12 17.08
C SER A 79 -0.40 5.75 15.91
N SER A 80 0.93 5.81 16.04
CA SER A 80 1.81 6.32 14.95
C SER A 80 1.79 5.39 13.74
N VAL A 81 1.74 4.07 13.95
CA VAL A 81 1.60 3.11 12.84
C VAL A 81 0.27 3.29 12.12
N VAL A 82 -0.84 3.43 12.86
CA VAL A 82 -2.18 3.70 12.31
C VAL A 82 -2.17 4.98 11.46
N ALA A 83 -1.65 6.08 12.02
CA ALA A 83 -1.63 7.38 11.34
C ALA A 83 -0.79 7.38 10.06
N ARG A 84 0.33 6.64 10.03
CA ARG A 84 1.26 6.61 8.89
C ARG A 84 0.80 5.68 7.78
N LEU A 85 0.16 4.56 8.09
CA LEU A 85 -0.36 3.62 7.10
C LEU A 85 -1.73 4.04 6.55
N GLN A 86 -2.38 5.02 7.16
CA GLN A 86 -3.70 5.55 6.74
C GLN A 86 -4.77 4.46 6.60
N VAL A 87 -4.73 3.46 7.48
CA VAL A 87 -5.69 2.36 7.56
C VAL A 87 -6.43 2.38 8.89
N HIS A 88 -7.59 1.74 8.96
CA HIS A 88 -8.36 1.66 10.19
C HIS A 88 -7.55 1.02 11.34
N ALA A 89 -7.67 1.58 12.54
CA ALA A 89 -6.97 1.08 13.73
C ALA A 89 -7.19 -0.42 13.98
N THR A 90 -8.40 -0.92 13.72
CA THR A 90 -8.73 -2.36 13.82
C THR A 90 -7.91 -3.21 12.85
N THR A 91 -7.64 -2.73 11.65
CA THR A 91 -6.81 -3.42 10.65
C THR A 91 -5.36 -3.49 11.12
N VAL A 92 -4.81 -2.38 11.63
CA VAL A 92 -3.44 -2.38 12.17
C VAL A 92 -3.33 -3.29 13.37
N THR A 93 -4.30 -3.26 14.31
CA THR A 93 -4.31 -4.13 15.50
C THR A 93 -4.32 -5.60 15.11
N SER A 94 -5.23 -6.01 14.22
CA SER A 94 -5.30 -7.41 13.76
C SER A 94 -4.05 -7.85 13.00
N THR A 95 -3.43 -6.96 12.25
CA THR A 95 -2.16 -7.20 11.55
C THR A 95 -1.01 -7.35 12.54
N ALA A 96 -0.94 -6.46 13.54
CA ALA A 96 0.06 -6.52 14.61
C ALA A 96 -0.06 -7.81 15.43
N ASP A 97 -1.27 -8.21 15.81
CA ASP A 97 -1.49 -9.45 16.57
C ASP A 97 -1.02 -10.71 15.81
N ARG A 98 -1.18 -10.72 14.48
CA ARG A 98 -0.63 -11.80 13.65
C ARG A 98 0.89 -11.77 13.61
N LEU A 99 1.50 -10.59 13.45
CA LEU A 99 2.95 -10.43 13.45
C LEU A 99 3.59 -10.79 14.80
N ILE A 100 2.90 -10.49 15.91
CA ILE A 100 3.32 -10.90 17.27
C ILE A 100 3.28 -12.43 17.40
N ARG A 101 2.19 -13.06 16.95
CA ARG A 101 2.06 -14.52 16.98
C ARG A 101 3.16 -15.22 16.19
N ASP A 102 3.58 -14.61 15.08
CA ASP A 102 4.64 -15.13 14.22
C ASP A 102 6.05 -14.75 14.72
N GLY A 103 6.16 -14.04 15.86
CA GLY A 103 7.44 -13.65 16.46
C GLY A 103 8.22 -12.58 15.70
N LEU A 104 7.57 -11.84 14.79
CA LEU A 104 8.21 -10.84 13.94
C LEU A 104 8.23 -9.44 14.57
N ILE A 105 7.32 -9.18 15.49
CA ILE A 105 7.30 -7.99 16.34
C ILE A 105 6.92 -8.38 17.76
N VAL A 106 7.18 -7.49 18.71
CA VAL A 106 6.72 -7.60 20.10
C VAL A 106 5.94 -6.35 20.48
N ARG A 107 5.08 -6.50 21.49
CA ARG A 107 4.37 -5.38 22.12
C ARG A 107 5.07 -5.00 23.41
N GLU A 108 5.44 -3.73 23.55
CA GLU A 108 6.10 -3.19 24.73
C GLU A 108 5.24 -2.09 25.36
N PRO A 109 5.36 -1.85 26.67
CA PRO A 109 4.76 -0.66 27.30
C PRO A 109 5.39 0.62 26.71
N HIS A 110 4.56 1.66 26.56
CA HIS A 110 5.08 2.97 26.18
C HIS A 110 5.83 3.59 27.37
N PRO A 111 7.05 4.14 27.19
CA PRO A 111 7.90 4.61 28.31
C PRO A 111 7.28 5.74 29.14
N HIS A 112 6.35 6.51 28.57
CA HIS A 112 5.74 7.70 29.23
C HIS A 112 4.22 7.65 29.28
N ASP A 113 3.57 6.61 28.75
CA ASP A 113 2.12 6.47 28.74
C ASP A 113 1.73 4.99 28.91
N GLY A 114 1.41 4.62 30.12
CA GLY A 114 1.02 3.23 30.47
C GLY A 114 -0.26 2.72 29.77
N ARG A 115 -1.01 3.59 29.08
CA ARG A 115 -2.18 3.21 28.28
C ARG A 115 -1.87 2.95 26.82
N ALA A 116 -0.71 3.41 26.35
CA ALA A 116 -0.24 3.24 24.98
C ALA A 116 0.61 1.99 24.82
N ALA A 117 0.52 1.34 23.67
CA ALA A 117 1.37 0.22 23.31
C ALA A 117 2.39 0.64 22.25
N MET A 118 3.63 0.21 22.44
CA MET A 118 4.68 0.25 21.42
C MET A 118 4.69 -1.08 20.66
N LEU A 119 4.91 -1.01 19.37
CA LEU A 119 5.28 -2.16 18.54
C LEU A 119 6.77 -2.09 18.27
N ALA A 120 7.51 -3.14 18.58
CA ALA A 120 8.95 -3.22 18.34
C ALA A 120 9.27 -4.38 17.40
N LEU A 121 10.15 -4.13 16.43
CA LEU A 121 10.60 -5.11 15.46
C LEU A 121 11.59 -6.06 16.12
N THR A 122 11.43 -7.36 15.92
CA THR A 122 12.43 -8.37 16.32
C THR A 122 13.53 -8.51 15.26
N ASP A 123 14.65 -9.15 15.61
CA ASP A 123 15.70 -9.46 14.64
C ASP A 123 15.17 -10.33 13.49
N ALA A 124 14.35 -11.34 13.80
CA ALA A 124 13.68 -12.16 12.80
C ALA A 124 12.76 -11.35 11.89
N GLY A 125 12.02 -10.38 12.46
CA GLY A 125 11.19 -9.46 11.68
C GLY A 125 12.02 -8.56 10.76
N ARG A 126 13.17 -8.07 11.23
CA ARG A 126 14.11 -7.25 10.45
C ARG A 126 14.68 -8.03 9.27
N GLU A 127 15.24 -9.20 9.52
CA GLU A 127 15.78 -10.05 8.46
C GLU A 127 14.73 -10.42 7.41
N LEU A 128 13.51 -10.75 7.85
CA LEU A 128 12.42 -11.11 6.94
C LEU A 128 12.03 -9.93 6.05
N VAL A 129 11.80 -8.74 6.64
CA VAL A 129 11.36 -7.57 5.88
C VAL A 129 12.45 -7.05 4.95
N ASP A 130 13.73 -7.19 5.29
CA ASP A 130 14.84 -6.79 4.41
C ASP A 130 14.91 -7.68 3.18
N ARG A 131 14.77 -9.00 3.33
CA ARG A 131 14.68 -9.94 2.21
C ARG A 131 13.45 -9.68 1.34
N ALA A 132 12.29 -9.47 1.96
CA ALA A 132 11.05 -9.17 1.24
C ALA A 132 11.14 -7.84 0.47
N THR A 133 11.82 -6.83 1.05
CA THR A 133 12.04 -5.54 0.36
C THR A 133 12.96 -5.70 -0.84
N THR A 134 14.03 -6.49 -0.72
CA THR A 134 14.93 -6.79 -1.85
C THR A 134 14.14 -7.41 -3.01
N ALA A 135 13.26 -8.37 -2.72
CA ALA A 135 12.41 -9.00 -3.74
C ALA A 135 11.41 -8.01 -4.36
N LEU A 136 10.70 -7.23 -3.52
CA LEU A 136 9.76 -6.21 -4.03
C LEU A 136 10.44 -5.15 -4.89
N ASN A 137 11.63 -4.68 -4.49
CA ASN A 137 12.40 -3.74 -5.29
C ASN A 137 12.75 -4.33 -6.67
N ALA A 138 13.20 -5.57 -6.70
CA ALA A 138 13.60 -6.22 -7.95
C ALA A 138 12.42 -6.53 -8.88
N GLU A 139 11.30 -7.02 -8.33
CA GLU A 139 10.21 -7.60 -9.13
C GLU A 139 9.04 -6.65 -9.37
N VAL A 140 8.90 -5.59 -8.53
CA VAL A 140 7.72 -4.70 -8.58
C VAL A 140 8.11 -3.23 -8.68
N PHE A 141 8.96 -2.72 -7.76
CA PHE A 141 9.15 -1.28 -7.63
C PHE A 141 10.13 -0.69 -8.66
N THR A 142 11.12 -1.47 -9.11
CA THR A 142 12.02 -1.04 -10.20
C THR A 142 11.32 -0.96 -11.55
N ASP A 143 10.36 -1.86 -11.78
CA ASP A 143 9.52 -1.86 -12.98
C ASP A 143 8.04 -2.04 -12.61
N PRO A 144 7.31 -0.96 -12.35
CA PRO A 144 5.86 -1.03 -12.05
C PRO A 144 4.99 -1.35 -13.28
N GLY A 145 5.57 -1.56 -14.46
CA GLY A 145 4.86 -1.86 -15.70
C GLY A 145 4.45 -0.62 -16.50
N ILE A 146 5.01 0.55 -16.17
CA ILE A 146 4.82 1.82 -16.89
C ILE A 146 6.14 2.57 -17.01
N SER A 147 6.25 3.48 -17.97
CA SER A 147 7.46 4.27 -18.14
C SER A 147 7.73 5.19 -16.94
N ARG A 148 8.97 5.63 -16.75
CA ARG A 148 9.34 6.56 -15.69
C ARG A 148 8.56 7.89 -15.78
N THR A 149 8.30 8.37 -17.00
CA THR A 149 7.53 9.58 -17.25
C THR A 149 6.08 9.39 -16.83
N ASP A 150 5.43 8.30 -17.26
CA ASP A 150 4.05 7.98 -16.89
C ASP A 150 3.90 7.76 -15.40
N ALA A 151 4.89 7.13 -14.75
CA ALA A 151 4.90 6.93 -13.30
C ALA A 151 4.90 8.27 -12.54
N ALA A 152 5.73 9.24 -12.97
CA ALA A 152 5.76 10.56 -12.37
C ALA A 152 4.42 11.30 -12.55
N GLU A 153 3.82 11.22 -13.74
CA GLU A 153 2.53 11.82 -14.04
C GLU A 153 1.40 11.17 -13.22
N LEU A 154 1.36 9.83 -13.17
CA LEU A 154 0.38 9.09 -12.37
C LEU A 154 0.45 9.46 -10.88
N VAL A 155 1.66 9.52 -10.31
CA VAL A 155 1.86 9.95 -8.92
C VAL A 155 1.34 11.36 -8.70
N ALA A 156 1.59 12.29 -9.63
CA ALA A 156 1.11 13.67 -9.55
C ALA A 156 -0.43 13.75 -9.64
N ILE A 157 -1.07 12.97 -10.54
CA ILE A 157 -2.53 12.91 -10.67
C ILE A 157 -3.16 12.36 -9.37
N VAL A 158 -2.66 11.23 -8.88
CA VAL A 158 -3.16 10.60 -7.65
C VAL A 158 -2.95 11.53 -6.44
N ALA A 159 -1.83 12.26 -6.37
CA ALA A 159 -1.59 13.23 -5.29
C ALA A 159 -2.62 14.37 -5.31
N ARG A 160 -3.00 14.90 -6.49
CA ARG A 160 -4.06 15.92 -6.59
C ARG A 160 -5.42 15.39 -6.15
N MET A 161 -5.75 14.14 -6.53
CA MET A 161 -7.00 13.49 -6.13
C MET A 161 -7.05 13.27 -4.60
N ARG A 162 -5.96 12.79 -4.00
CA ARG A 162 -5.83 12.60 -2.54
C ARG A 162 -5.93 13.91 -1.78
N LYS A 163 -5.29 14.98 -2.29
CA LYS A 163 -5.41 16.34 -1.71
C LYS A 163 -6.85 16.82 -1.74
N ALA A 164 -7.56 16.67 -2.85
CA ALA A 164 -8.96 17.06 -2.98
C ALA A 164 -9.88 16.27 -2.03
N ALA A 165 -9.52 15.03 -1.71
CA ALA A 165 -10.20 14.18 -0.73
C ALA A 165 -9.83 14.51 0.73
N GLY A 166 -8.92 15.46 1.00
CA GLY A 166 -8.49 15.80 2.35
C GLY A 166 -7.55 14.78 3.00
N ASP A 167 -6.90 13.92 2.20
CA ASP A 167 -6.06 12.83 2.68
C ASP A 167 -4.73 13.30 3.31
N PHE A 168 -4.29 14.51 3.01
CA PHE A 168 -3.13 15.15 3.63
C PHE A 168 -3.21 16.68 3.58
N ALA A 169 -2.49 17.35 4.49
CA ALA A 169 -2.41 18.82 4.54
C ALA A 169 -1.56 19.41 3.39
N ASP A 170 -1.89 20.65 2.97
CA ASP A 170 -1.12 21.41 2.00
C ASP A 170 -0.89 22.83 2.50
N PRO A 171 0.35 23.35 2.55
CA PRO A 171 1.58 22.66 2.16
C PRO A 171 1.87 21.45 3.03
N ARG A 172 2.50 20.43 2.46
CA ARG A 172 2.88 19.22 3.22
C ARG A 172 3.92 19.60 4.25
N PRO A 173 3.66 19.40 5.56
CA PRO A 173 4.74 19.47 6.53
C PRO A 173 5.81 18.43 6.16
N GLN A 174 7.08 18.76 6.41
CA GLN A 174 8.12 17.74 6.31
C GLN A 174 7.81 16.64 7.34
N PRO A 175 7.79 15.37 6.95
CA PRO A 175 7.59 14.30 7.92
C PRO A 175 8.72 14.34 8.94
N GLU A 176 8.36 14.22 10.22
CA GLU A 176 9.37 14.01 11.25
C GLU A 176 10.18 12.74 10.93
N PRO A 177 11.49 12.75 11.21
CA PRO A 177 12.31 11.55 11.08
C PRO A 177 11.71 10.41 11.89
N LEU A 178 11.68 9.24 11.30
CA LEU A 178 11.21 7.99 11.95
C LEU A 178 12.19 7.53 13.04
#